data_3ecb2acca5eb3457743bb2c1cb1dc0f4
#
_entry.id   3ecb2acca5eb3457743bb2c1cb1dc0f4
#
_cell.length_a   1.000
_cell.length_b   1.000
_cell.length_c   1.000
_cell.angle_alpha   90.00
_cell.angle_beta   90.00
_cell.angle_gamma   90.00
#
_symmetry.space_group_name_H-M   'P 1'
#
loop_
_entity.id
_entity.type
_entity.pdbx_description
1 polymer ?
#
loop_
_entity_poly.entity_id
_entity_poly.type
_entity_poly.pdbx_seq_one_letter_code
_entity_poly.pdbx_strand_id
1 'polypeptide(L)'
;MTGRRSPLLERPVLREQFRKELRGRLMSEAVVALAPRPSRFSFPALLRPALAAAAILVLVAAGATSAAASSLPGDALYAVKRAGEDVRLALTFDDVARTQLLSELTDRRLEELAEIAKRRPSSAPTATQEYADAVNNFANALDRLREADSEDKRNAAQALAEAARAKHKAVLDAVKDQLPADAQSDVQKVNDDEQERTSPSNPGRGGGEGGTGGRPSNAPPKPTPKK
;
A
#
# COMPACT_ATOMS: atom_id res chain seq x y z
N MET A 1 -57.73 84.47 11.66
CA MET A 1 -56.65 83.54 11.34
C MET A 1 -57.07 82.13 11.80
N THR A 2 -57.67 81.32 10.93
CA THR A 2 -58.21 80.03 11.25
C THR A 2 -57.18 78.95 10.82
N GLY A 3 -56.49 78.42 11.83
CA GLY A 3 -55.54 77.30 11.59
C GLY A 3 -56.27 76.00 11.21
N ARG A 4 -56.11 75.56 9.93
CA ARG A 4 -56.54 74.26 9.49
C ARG A 4 -55.61 73.19 10.09
N ARG A 5 -56.09 72.43 11.04
CA ARG A 5 -55.44 71.20 11.49
C ARG A 5 -55.57 70.14 10.40
N SER A 6 -54.47 69.68 9.86
CA SER A 6 -54.44 68.61 8.93
C SER A 6 -54.96 67.33 9.65
N PRO A 7 -55.83 66.50 9.05
CA PRO A 7 -56.23 65.22 9.64
C PRO A 7 -55.01 64.32 9.71
N LEU A 8 -54.68 63.93 10.93
CA LEU A 8 -53.71 62.86 11.15
C LEU A 8 -54.18 61.63 10.42
N LEU A 9 -53.38 61.16 9.43
CA LEU A 9 -53.57 59.91 8.74
C LEU A 9 -53.56 58.80 9.79
N GLU A 10 -54.74 58.34 10.22
CA GLU A 10 -54.86 57.14 11.03
C GLU A 10 -54.31 55.97 10.24
N ARG A 11 -53.28 55.34 10.78
CA ARG A 11 -52.74 54.12 10.18
C ARG A 11 -53.80 53.04 10.20
N PRO A 12 -54.15 52.42 9.07
CA PRO A 12 -55.19 51.39 9.02
C PRO A 12 -54.74 50.22 9.91
N VAL A 13 -55.51 49.94 10.97
CA VAL A 13 -55.27 48.78 11.83
C VAL A 13 -55.88 47.58 11.17
N LEU A 14 -54.99 46.66 10.72
CA LEU A 14 -55.42 45.40 10.15
C LEU A 14 -56.25 44.60 11.16
N ARG A 15 -57.44 44.14 10.72
CA ARG A 15 -58.33 43.31 11.53
C ARG A 15 -57.58 42.04 11.99
N GLU A 16 -57.81 41.65 13.24
CA GLU A 16 -57.07 40.51 13.82
C GLU A 16 -57.28 39.20 13.03
N GLN A 17 -58.48 39.00 12.49
CA GLN A 17 -58.79 37.85 11.64
C GLN A 17 -57.90 37.87 10.38
N PHE A 18 -57.77 38.99 9.73
CA PHE A 18 -56.89 39.11 8.53
C PHE A 18 -55.42 38.88 8.87
N ARG A 19 -54.96 39.34 10.04
CA ARG A 19 -53.61 39.03 10.49
C ARG A 19 -53.36 37.52 10.72
N LYS A 20 -54.35 36.83 11.31
CA LYS A 20 -54.27 35.38 11.52
C LYS A 20 -54.27 34.59 10.18
N GLU A 21 -55.16 34.94 9.26
CA GLU A 21 -55.21 34.36 7.93
C GLU A 21 -53.92 34.60 7.12
N LEU A 22 -53.42 35.86 7.11
CA LEU A 22 -52.21 36.18 6.39
C LEU A 22 -51.01 35.46 6.98
N ARG A 23 -50.93 35.38 8.32
CA ARG A 23 -49.85 34.58 8.97
C ARG A 23 -49.96 33.10 8.62
N GLY A 24 -51.15 32.53 8.58
CA GLY A 24 -51.36 31.12 8.18
C GLY A 24 -50.89 30.86 6.76
N ARG A 25 -51.25 31.74 5.80
CA ARG A 25 -50.80 31.64 4.39
C ARG A 25 -49.28 31.80 4.26
N LEU A 26 -48.71 32.82 4.91
CA LEU A 26 -47.26 33.03 4.87
C LEU A 26 -46.48 31.85 5.46
N MET A 27 -46.98 31.26 6.55
CA MET A 27 -46.33 30.10 7.15
C MET A 27 -46.43 28.87 6.29
N SER A 28 -47.60 28.63 5.64
CA SER A 28 -47.72 27.48 4.71
C SER A 28 -46.85 27.64 3.44
N GLU A 29 -46.78 28.85 2.88
CA GLU A 29 -45.90 29.13 1.75
C GLU A 29 -44.43 29.08 2.15
N ALA A 30 -44.08 29.56 3.34
CA ALA A 30 -42.69 29.50 3.86
C ALA A 30 -42.24 28.05 4.04
N VAL A 31 -43.08 27.14 4.53
CA VAL A 31 -42.75 25.70 4.66
C VAL A 31 -42.46 25.09 3.28
N VAL A 32 -43.19 25.46 2.26
CA VAL A 32 -42.97 24.96 0.89
C VAL A 32 -41.73 25.63 0.25
N ALA A 33 -41.54 26.92 0.46
CA ALA A 33 -40.41 27.68 -0.12
C ALA A 33 -39.07 27.36 0.56
N LEU A 34 -39.09 27.09 1.87
CA LEU A 34 -37.94 26.76 2.68
C LEU A 34 -37.71 25.24 2.79
N ALA A 35 -38.60 24.40 2.25
CA ALA A 35 -38.33 22.98 2.18
C ALA A 35 -37.00 22.74 1.45
N PRO A 36 -36.06 22.02 2.06
CA PRO A 36 -34.79 21.73 1.41
C PRO A 36 -35.10 21.01 0.10
N ARG A 37 -34.85 21.70 -1.00
CA ARG A 37 -34.97 21.06 -2.32
C ARG A 37 -34.01 19.87 -2.31
N PRO A 38 -34.48 18.63 -2.56
CA PRO A 38 -33.57 17.53 -2.70
C PRO A 38 -32.57 17.93 -3.80
N SER A 39 -31.32 18.16 -3.41
CA SER A 39 -30.26 18.36 -4.39
C SER A 39 -30.23 17.08 -5.21
N ARG A 40 -30.78 17.10 -6.39
CA ARG A 40 -30.55 16.07 -7.37
C ARG A 40 -29.06 16.18 -7.71
N PHE A 41 -28.22 15.52 -6.92
CA PHE A 41 -26.87 15.19 -7.35
C PHE A 41 -27.07 14.33 -8.60
N SER A 42 -27.23 14.98 -9.73
CA SER A 42 -27.05 14.32 -11.00
C SER A 42 -25.57 14.05 -11.11
N PHE A 43 -25.13 12.89 -10.61
CA PHE A 43 -23.84 12.37 -11.02
C PHE A 43 -23.81 12.46 -12.54
N PRO A 44 -22.82 13.16 -13.14
CA PRO A 44 -22.79 13.30 -14.57
C PRO A 44 -22.98 11.91 -15.18
N ALA A 45 -23.83 11.82 -16.19
CA ALA A 45 -24.26 10.54 -16.77
C ALA A 45 -23.09 9.64 -17.19
N LEU A 46 -21.92 10.24 -17.40
CA LEU A 46 -20.62 9.57 -17.67
C LEU A 46 -20.01 8.85 -16.48
N LEU A 47 -20.35 9.22 -15.22
CA LEU A 47 -19.82 8.52 -14.04
C LEU A 47 -20.52 7.17 -13.78
N ARG A 48 -21.74 6.97 -14.26
CA ARG A 48 -22.45 5.69 -14.12
C ARG A 48 -21.78 4.54 -14.85
N PRO A 49 -21.41 4.67 -16.17
CA PRO A 49 -20.68 3.62 -16.85
C PRO A 49 -19.25 3.44 -16.29
N ALA A 50 -18.60 4.51 -15.80
CA ALA A 50 -17.29 4.41 -15.18
C ALA A 50 -17.35 3.62 -13.84
N LEU A 51 -18.35 3.86 -13.01
CA LEU A 51 -18.58 3.07 -11.78
C LEU A 51 -18.97 1.63 -12.09
N ALA A 52 -19.79 1.39 -13.11
CA ALA A 52 -20.11 0.03 -13.55
C ALA A 52 -18.89 -0.70 -14.09
N ALA A 53 -18.05 -0.04 -14.89
CA ALA A 53 -16.79 -0.59 -15.38
C ALA A 53 -15.81 -0.88 -14.23
N ALA A 54 -15.70 0.03 -13.26
CA ALA A 54 -14.88 -0.17 -12.06
C ALA A 54 -15.39 -1.35 -11.22
N ALA A 55 -16.71 -1.49 -11.05
CA ALA A 55 -17.30 -2.63 -10.34
C ALA A 55 -17.07 -3.96 -11.06
N ILE A 56 -17.16 -3.98 -12.39
CA ILE A 56 -16.84 -5.16 -13.20
C ILE A 56 -15.35 -5.49 -13.08
N LEU A 57 -14.46 -4.50 -13.14
CA LEU A 57 -13.02 -4.71 -12.95
C LEU A 57 -12.73 -5.28 -11.56
N VAL A 58 -13.38 -4.80 -10.51
CA VAL A 58 -13.25 -5.33 -9.14
C VAL A 58 -13.75 -6.78 -9.06
N LEU A 59 -14.88 -7.11 -9.70
CA LEU A 59 -15.41 -8.48 -9.72
C LEU A 59 -14.52 -9.43 -10.52
N VAL A 60 -14.02 -8.99 -11.68
CA VAL A 60 -13.05 -9.76 -12.48
C VAL A 60 -11.73 -9.92 -11.72
N ALA A 61 -11.25 -8.86 -11.06
CA ALA A 61 -10.06 -8.93 -10.22
C ALA A 61 -10.27 -9.90 -9.04
N ALA A 62 -11.43 -9.89 -8.38
CA ALA A 62 -11.75 -10.82 -7.29
C ALA A 62 -11.84 -12.28 -7.76
N GLY A 63 -12.38 -12.53 -8.95
CA GLY A 63 -12.38 -13.86 -9.57
C GLY A 63 -10.99 -14.31 -10.04
N ALA A 64 -10.21 -13.39 -10.62
CA ALA A 64 -8.86 -13.64 -11.06
C ALA A 64 -7.89 -13.83 -9.88
N THR A 65 -8.11 -13.19 -8.73
CA THR A 65 -7.25 -13.33 -7.55
C THR A 65 -7.29 -14.73 -6.96
N SER A 66 -8.43 -15.41 -6.95
CA SER A 66 -8.47 -16.81 -6.48
C SER A 66 -7.76 -17.77 -7.45
N ALA A 67 -7.86 -17.56 -8.76
CA ALA A 67 -7.11 -18.32 -9.75
C ALA A 67 -5.61 -17.94 -9.77
N ALA A 68 -5.29 -16.68 -9.53
CA ALA A 68 -3.92 -16.17 -9.44
C ALA A 68 -3.22 -16.57 -8.13
N ALA A 69 -3.96 -16.86 -7.05
CA ALA A 69 -3.38 -17.17 -5.74
C ALA A 69 -2.39 -18.35 -5.78
N SER A 70 -2.63 -19.35 -6.64
CA SER A 70 -1.76 -20.51 -6.85
C SER A 70 -0.76 -20.34 -8.00
N SER A 71 -0.73 -19.17 -8.67
CA SER A 71 0.23 -18.95 -9.77
C SER A 71 1.65 -18.83 -9.25
N LEU A 72 2.58 -19.37 -10.02
CA LEU A 72 4.01 -19.38 -9.71
C LEU A 72 4.76 -18.39 -10.61
N PRO A 73 5.97 -17.95 -10.23
CA PRO A 73 6.84 -17.17 -11.10
C PRO A 73 6.94 -17.78 -12.51
N GLY A 74 6.65 -16.94 -13.52
CA GLY A 74 6.57 -17.37 -14.93
C GLY A 74 5.17 -17.73 -15.43
N ASP A 75 4.15 -17.81 -14.57
CA ASP A 75 2.76 -17.99 -15.00
C ASP A 75 2.11 -16.69 -15.45
N ALA A 76 1.18 -16.75 -16.40
CA ALA A 76 0.49 -15.58 -16.95
C ALA A 76 -0.28 -14.76 -15.88
N LEU A 77 -0.79 -15.41 -14.85
CA LEU A 77 -1.54 -14.77 -13.76
C LEU A 77 -0.65 -14.29 -12.60
N TYR A 78 0.65 -14.56 -12.64
CA TYR A 78 1.57 -14.17 -11.58
C TYR A 78 1.64 -12.64 -11.39
N ALA A 79 1.62 -11.89 -12.48
CA ALA A 79 1.58 -10.42 -12.43
C ALA A 79 0.31 -9.89 -11.73
N VAL A 80 -0.83 -10.55 -11.90
CA VAL A 80 -2.09 -10.19 -11.22
C VAL A 80 -1.98 -10.44 -9.72
N LYS A 81 -1.38 -11.58 -9.33
CA LYS A 81 -1.07 -11.89 -7.92
C LYS A 81 -0.20 -10.81 -7.29
N ARG A 82 0.90 -10.45 -7.93
CA ARG A 82 1.83 -9.41 -7.47
C ARG A 82 1.13 -8.05 -7.31
N ALA A 83 0.33 -7.65 -8.32
CA ALA A 83 -0.42 -6.40 -8.23
C ALA A 83 -1.39 -6.38 -7.05
N GLY A 84 -2.05 -7.50 -6.74
CA GLY A 84 -2.91 -7.62 -5.55
C GLY A 84 -2.14 -7.50 -4.24
N GLU A 85 -0.95 -8.09 -4.15
CA GLU A 85 -0.05 -7.96 -3.00
C GLU A 85 0.44 -6.52 -2.82
N ASP A 86 0.81 -5.84 -3.90
CA ASP A 86 1.25 -4.44 -3.88
C ASP A 86 0.13 -3.49 -3.41
N VAL A 87 -1.12 -3.72 -3.86
CA VAL A 87 -2.29 -2.99 -3.36
C VAL A 87 -2.48 -3.23 -1.86
N ARG A 88 -2.37 -4.47 -1.39
CA ARG A 88 -2.48 -4.77 0.05
C ARG A 88 -1.39 -4.06 0.86
N LEU A 89 -0.15 -4.04 0.37
CA LEU A 89 0.96 -3.31 0.98
C LEU A 89 0.70 -1.78 0.99
N ALA A 90 0.19 -1.23 -0.11
CA ALA A 90 -0.11 0.19 -0.21
C ALA A 90 -1.23 0.64 0.76
N LEU A 91 -2.16 -0.25 1.09
CA LEU A 91 -3.26 0.00 2.03
C LEU A 91 -2.89 -0.30 3.50
N THR A 92 -1.71 -0.83 3.78
CA THR A 92 -1.24 -1.11 5.13
C THR A 92 -0.37 0.05 5.62
N PHE A 93 -0.93 0.92 6.46
CA PHE A 93 -0.29 2.16 6.91
C PHE A 93 0.51 2.02 8.21
N ASP A 94 0.18 1.04 9.04
CA ASP A 94 0.93 0.75 10.26
C ASP A 94 2.24 0.05 9.94
N ASP A 95 3.36 0.55 10.50
CA ASP A 95 4.70 0.07 10.18
C ASP A 95 4.92 -1.38 10.63
N VAL A 96 4.38 -1.78 11.80
CA VAL A 96 4.52 -3.14 12.32
C VAL A 96 3.69 -4.09 11.48
N ALA A 97 2.42 -3.75 11.21
CA ALA A 97 1.54 -4.54 10.35
C ALA A 97 2.09 -4.66 8.92
N ARG A 98 2.69 -3.58 8.39
CA ARG A 98 3.34 -3.60 7.07
C ARG A 98 4.56 -4.51 7.05
N THR A 99 5.39 -4.49 8.10
CA THR A 99 6.56 -5.36 8.21
C THR A 99 6.13 -6.83 8.37
N GLN A 100 5.08 -7.09 9.15
CA GLN A 100 4.49 -8.42 9.25
C GLN A 100 3.98 -8.92 7.89
N LEU A 101 3.28 -8.08 7.12
CA LEU A 101 2.83 -8.43 5.78
C LEU A 101 3.99 -8.73 4.84
N LEU A 102 5.10 -7.98 4.91
CA LEU A 102 6.30 -8.26 4.13
C LEU A 102 6.93 -9.60 4.53
N SER A 103 6.93 -9.97 5.82
CA SER A 103 7.33 -11.30 6.26
C SER A 103 6.46 -12.41 5.65
N GLU A 104 5.13 -12.25 5.68
CA GLU A 104 4.18 -13.19 5.06
C GLU A 104 4.42 -13.33 3.54
N LEU A 105 4.73 -12.24 2.85
CA LEU A 105 5.05 -12.26 1.42
C LEU A 105 6.39 -12.94 1.15
N THR A 106 7.39 -12.75 2.02
CA THR A 106 8.68 -13.44 1.91
C THR A 106 8.51 -14.95 2.10
N ASP A 107 7.75 -15.37 3.10
CA ASP A 107 7.36 -16.78 3.30
C ASP A 107 6.73 -17.37 2.03
N ARG A 108 5.81 -16.64 1.42
CA ARG A 108 5.14 -17.07 0.19
C ARG A 108 6.11 -17.22 -0.98
N ARG A 109 7.07 -16.30 -1.16
CA ARG A 109 8.11 -16.45 -2.21
C ARG A 109 8.99 -17.68 -1.96
N LEU A 110 9.28 -17.97 -0.72
CA LEU A 110 10.03 -19.17 -0.36
C LEU A 110 9.23 -20.45 -0.68
N GLU A 111 7.94 -20.49 -0.37
CA GLU A 111 7.04 -21.60 -0.72
C GLU A 111 6.92 -21.78 -2.24
N GLU A 112 6.84 -20.68 -3.00
CA GLU A 112 6.84 -20.68 -4.46
C GLU A 112 8.15 -21.23 -5.04
N LEU A 113 9.29 -20.83 -4.46
CA LEU A 113 10.60 -21.37 -4.82
C LEU A 113 10.65 -22.89 -4.58
N ALA A 114 10.16 -23.34 -3.40
CA ALA A 114 10.09 -24.76 -3.07
C ALA A 114 9.22 -25.56 -4.07
N GLU A 115 8.11 -24.99 -4.49
CA GLU A 115 7.21 -25.62 -5.46
C GLU A 115 7.82 -25.63 -6.88
N ILE A 116 8.51 -24.58 -7.26
CA ILE A 116 9.23 -24.49 -8.55
C ILE A 116 10.38 -25.50 -8.60
N ALA A 117 11.13 -25.65 -7.51
CA ALA A 117 12.19 -26.65 -7.43
C ALA A 117 11.70 -28.06 -7.77
N LYS A 118 10.48 -28.39 -7.34
CA LYS A 118 9.85 -29.68 -7.59
C LYS A 118 9.26 -29.81 -8.99
N ARG A 119 8.54 -28.79 -9.47
CA ARG A 119 7.72 -28.88 -10.68
C ARG A 119 8.40 -28.35 -11.94
N ARG A 120 9.21 -27.30 -11.82
CA ARG A 120 9.82 -26.57 -12.93
C ARG A 120 11.21 -26.04 -12.58
N PRO A 121 12.21 -26.91 -12.37
CA PRO A 121 13.56 -26.50 -11.96
C PRO A 121 14.18 -25.41 -12.85
N SER A 122 13.83 -25.39 -14.15
CA SER A 122 14.31 -24.35 -15.09
C SER A 122 13.85 -22.93 -14.75
N SER A 123 12.79 -22.77 -13.95
CA SER A 123 12.30 -21.47 -13.47
C SER A 123 12.85 -21.10 -12.08
N ALA A 124 13.71 -21.94 -11.49
CA ALA A 124 14.29 -21.72 -10.18
C ALA A 124 15.08 -20.39 -10.08
N PRO A 125 15.89 -19.96 -11.07
CA PRO A 125 16.58 -18.66 -10.99
C PRO A 125 15.61 -17.48 -10.84
N THR A 126 14.50 -17.48 -11.58
CA THR A 126 13.47 -16.43 -11.45
C THR A 126 12.82 -16.44 -10.06
N ALA A 127 12.48 -17.62 -9.54
CA ALA A 127 11.88 -17.75 -8.22
C ALA A 127 12.87 -17.34 -7.10
N THR A 128 14.16 -17.64 -7.25
CA THR A 128 15.21 -17.21 -6.34
C THR A 128 15.32 -15.69 -6.32
N GLN A 129 15.26 -15.04 -7.48
CA GLN A 129 15.28 -13.57 -7.54
C GLN A 129 14.07 -12.95 -6.85
N GLU A 130 12.87 -13.48 -7.07
CA GLU A 130 11.64 -13.03 -6.39
C GLU A 130 11.74 -13.19 -4.86
N TYR A 131 12.34 -14.29 -4.40
CA TYR A 131 12.60 -14.50 -2.97
C TYR A 131 13.64 -13.51 -2.44
N ALA A 132 14.74 -13.29 -3.15
CA ALA A 132 15.76 -12.32 -2.76
C ALA A 132 15.21 -10.89 -2.63
N ASP A 133 14.37 -10.47 -3.59
CA ASP A 133 13.71 -9.16 -3.55
C ASP A 133 12.76 -9.04 -2.34
N ALA A 134 12.04 -10.11 -2.01
CA ALA A 134 11.16 -10.13 -0.84
C ALA A 134 11.95 -10.05 0.46
N VAL A 135 13.06 -10.81 0.60
CA VAL A 135 13.98 -10.72 1.75
C VAL A 135 14.51 -9.31 1.92
N ASN A 136 14.96 -8.67 0.84
CA ASN A 136 15.46 -7.30 0.88
C ASN A 136 14.38 -6.30 1.36
N ASN A 137 13.15 -6.42 0.85
CA ASN A 137 12.05 -5.55 1.27
C ASN A 137 11.68 -5.74 2.75
N PHE A 138 11.66 -6.98 3.21
CA PHE A 138 11.42 -7.31 4.62
C PHE A 138 12.52 -6.78 5.53
N ALA A 139 13.80 -7.03 5.18
CA ALA A 139 14.94 -6.55 5.94
C ALA A 139 14.97 -5.01 6.04
N ASN A 140 14.69 -4.29 4.95
CA ASN A 140 14.58 -2.83 4.98
C ASN A 140 13.42 -2.34 5.88
N ALA A 141 12.33 -3.08 5.99
CA ALA A 141 11.24 -2.76 6.90
C ALA A 141 11.61 -3.04 8.37
N LEU A 142 12.33 -4.13 8.64
CA LEU A 142 12.89 -4.41 9.97
C LEU A 142 13.84 -3.31 10.44
N ASP A 143 14.73 -2.83 9.55
CA ASP A 143 15.67 -1.76 9.88
C ASP A 143 14.93 -0.50 10.30
N ARG A 144 13.88 -0.09 9.58
CA ARG A 144 13.03 1.04 9.97
C ARG A 144 12.36 0.87 11.34
N LEU A 145 11.92 -0.34 11.68
CA LEU A 145 11.36 -0.60 13.01
C LEU A 145 12.42 -0.57 14.11
N ARG A 146 13.64 -1.04 13.83
CA ARG A 146 14.77 -1.01 14.77
C ARG A 146 15.24 0.41 15.07
N GLU A 147 15.21 1.28 14.05
CA GLU A 147 15.59 2.70 14.17
C GLU A 147 14.49 3.56 14.81
N ALA A 148 13.29 3.02 15.00
CA ALA A 148 12.19 3.76 15.61
C ALA A 148 12.45 4.04 17.10
N ASP A 149 11.98 5.19 17.59
CA ASP A 149 12.08 5.58 19.00
C ASP A 149 11.24 4.68 19.93
N SER A 150 10.24 3.97 19.39
CA SER A 150 9.33 3.09 20.14
C SER A 150 9.99 1.75 20.46
N GLU A 151 10.03 1.40 21.73
CA GLU A 151 10.48 0.10 22.21
C GLU A 151 9.62 -1.04 21.67
N ASP A 152 8.29 -0.85 21.61
CA ASP A 152 7.38 -1.84 21.05
C ASP A 152 7.70 -2.16 19.57
N LYS A 153 8.05 -1.14 18.76
CA LYS A 153 8.47 -1.36 17.37
C LYS A 153 9.77 -2.15 17.28
N ARG A 154 10.76 -1.85 18.14
CA ARG A 154 12.04 -2.59 18.18
C ARG A 154 11.83 -4.04 18.60
N ASN A 155 10.99 -4.28 19.61
CA ASN A 155 10.65 -5.63 20.06
C ASN A 155 9.90 -6.40 18.97
N ALA A 156 8.97 -5.76 18.27
CA ALA A 156 8.28 -6.36 17.14
C ALA A 156 9.26 -6.73 16.01
N ALA A 157 10.22 -5.86 15.69
CA ALA A 157 11.24 -6.15 14.69
C ALA A 157 12.08 -7.38 15.07
N GLN A 158 12.49 -7.50 16.34
CA GLN A 158 13.25 -8.66 16.79
C GLN A 158 12.44 -9.95 16.67
N ALA A 159 11.20 -9.95 17.16
CA ALA A 159 10.32 -11.13 17.12
C ALA A 159 10.05 -11.58 15.67
N LEU A 160 9.77 -10.64 14.75
CA LEU A 160 9.56 -10.93 13.34
C LEU A 160 10.82 -11.51 12.67
N ALA A 161 11.99 -10.93 12.97
CA ALA A 161 13.26 -11.40 12.42
C ALA A 161 13.61 -12.82 12.88
N GLU A 162 13.39 -13.14 14.17
CA GLU A 162 13.64 -14.46 14.73
C GLU A 162 12.71 -15.51 14.12
N ALA A 163 11.41 -15.20 14.02
CA ALA A 163 10.42 -16.10 13.45
C ALA A 163 10.71 -16.39 11.97
N ALA A 164 11.02 -15.36 11.17
CA ALA A 164 11.35 -15.51 9.76
C ALA A 164 12.58 -16.38 9.55
N ARG A 165 13.68 -16.11 10.25
CA ARG A 165 14.93 -16.90 10.17
C ARG A 165 14.72 -18.37 10.45
N ALA A 166 13.99 -18.68 11.51
CA ALA A 166 13.74 -20.06 11.90
C ALA A 166 12.96 -20.82 10.81
N LYS A 167 11.94 -20.17 10.24
CA LYS A 167 11.10 -20.74 9.16
C LYS A 167 11.88 -20.87 7.85
N HIS A 168 12.55 -19.80 7.43
CA HIS A 168 13.25 -19.77 6.15
C HIS A 168 14.38 -20.79 6.12
N LYS A 169 15.19 -20.87 7.17
CA LYS A 169 16.24 -21.88 7.28
C LYS A 169 15.69 -23.29 7.14
N ALA A 170 14.60 -23.64 7.84
CA ALA A 170 14.02 -24.97 7.77
C ALA A 170 13.53 -25.34 6.35
N VAL A 171 12.89 -24.38 5.65
CA VAL A 171 12.40 -24.61 4.28
C VAL A 171 13.57 -24.71 3.29
N LEU A 172 14.56 -23.81 3.39
CA LEU A 172 15.72 -23.82 2.49
C LEU A 172 16.55 -25.11 2.65
N ASP A 173 16.77 -25.57 3.88
CA ASP A 173 17.46 -26.85 4.15
C ASP A 173 16.73 -28.05 3.52
N ALA A 174 15.40 -27.99 3.45
CA ALA A 174 14.59 -29.07 2.85
C ALA A 174 14.56 -29.03 1.32
N VAL A 175 14.85 -27.87 0.70
CA VAL A 175 14.68 -27.65 -0.75
C VAL A 175 15.99 -27.56 -1.50
N LYS A 176 17.10 -27.20 -0.82
CA LYS A 176 18.41 -26.95 -1.46
C LYS A 176 18.86 -28.05 -2.42
N ASP A 177 18.69 -29.31 -2.05
CA ASP A 177 19.13 -30.45 -2.86
C ASP A 177 18.23 -30.71 -4.11
N GLN A 178 17.08 -30.04 -4.18
CA GLN A 178 16.14 -30.12 -5.29
C GLN A 178 16.35 -28.98 -6.31
N LEU A 179 17.17 -27.98 -5.98
CA LEU A 179 17.46 -26.86 -6.84
C LEU A 179 18.59 -27.17 -7.81
N PRO A 180 18.61 -26.60 -9.03
CA PRO A 180 19.78 -26.59 -9.90
C PRO A 180 20.99 -25.94 -9.22
N ALA A 181 22.21 -26.34 -9.59
CA ALA A 181 23.43 -25.92 -8.92
C ALA A 181 23.65 -24.39 -8.91
N ASP A 182 23.25 -23.72 -9.99
CA ASP A 182 23.26 -22.25 -10.09
C ASP A 182 22.30 -21.61 -9.09
N ALA A 183 21.05 -22.10 -9.02
CA ALA A 183 20.08 -21.63 -8.07
C ALA A 183 20.45 -21.95 -6.60
N GLN A 184 21.12 -23.08 -6.33
CA GLN A 184 21.62 -23.39 -4.98
C GLN A 184 22.59 -22.33 -4.48
N SER A 185 23.55 -21.91 -5.31
CA SER A 185 24.52 -20.89 -4.92
C SER A 185 23.89 -19.53 -4.63
N ASP A 186 22.87 -19.17 -5.41
CA ASP A 186 22.18 -17.90 -5.24
C ASP A 186 21.24 -17.90 -4.01
N VAL A 187 20.55 -19.00 -3.79
CA VAL A 187 19.74 -19.21 -2.57
C VAL A 187 20.60 -19.18 -1.32
N GLN A 188 21.80 -19.79 -1.36
CA GLN A 188 22.72 -19.75 -0.22
C GLN A 188 23.15 -18.32 0.09
N LYS A 189 23.51 -17.51 -0.93
CA LYS A 189 23.84 -16.07 -0.72
C LYS A 189 22.66 -15.31 -0.09
N VAL A 190 21.43 -15.51 -0.61
CA VAL A 190 20.25 -14.85 -0.05
C VAL A 190 20.03 -15.24 1.40
N ASN A 191 20.20 -16.51 1.76
CA ASN A 191 20.10 -16.98 3.14
C ASN A 191 21.16 -16.38 4.05
N ASP A 192 22.41 -16.28 3.58
CA ASP A 192 23.50 -15.71 4.36
C ASP A 192 23.31 -14.20 4.56
N ASP A 193 22.89 -13.47 3.53
CA ASP A 193 22.53 -12.06 3.60
C ASP A 193 21.32 -11.82 4.54
N GLU A 194 20.31 -12.67 4.49
CA GLU A 194 19.16 -12.59 5.39
C GLU A 194 19.60 -12.82 6.84
N GLN A 195 20.42 -13.83 7.11
CA GLN A 195 20.91 -14.11 8.45
C GLN A 195 21.74 -12.96 9.01
N GLU A 196 22.61 -12.36 8.19
CA GLU A 196 23.40 -11.19 8.59
C GLU A 196 22.50 -9.99 8.90
N ARG A 197 21.59 -9.63 8.01
CA ARG A 197 20.72 -8.44 8.15
C ARG A 197 19.65 -8.59 9.23
N THR A 198 19.14 -9.79 9.45
CA THR A 198 18.13 -10.05 10.47
C THR A 198 18.74 -10.38 11.84
N SER A 199 20.06 -10.51 11.96
CA SER A 199 20.75 -10.80 13.21
C SER A 199 20.54 -9.70 14.25
N PRO A 200 20.37 -10.06 15.56
CA PRO A 200 20.25 -9.09 16.64
C PRO A 200 21.52 -8.23 16.83
N SER A 201 22.66 -8.74 16.37
CA SER A 201 23.98 -8.07 16.53
C SER A 201 24.26 -7.03 15.45
N ASN A 202 23.38 -6.86 14.46
CA ASN A 202 23.56 -5.88 13.39
C ASN A 202 22.75 -4.60 13.72
N PRO A 203 23.37 -3.55 14.33
CA PRO A 203 22.72 -2.25 14.48
C PRO A 203 22.61 -1.63 13.09
N GLY A 204 21.42 -1.63 12.52
CA GLY A 204 21.02 -1.11 11.23
C GLY A 204 22.13 -0.50 10.38
N ARG A 205 22.55 -1.20 9.34
CA ARG A 205 23.47 -0.65 8.35
C ARG A 205 22.68 0.35 7.51
N GLY A 206 22.63 1.60 7.98
CA GLY A 206 22.01 2.71 7.27
C GLY A 206 22.44 2.73 5.82
N GLY A 207 21.45 2.73 4.91
CA GLY A 207 21.52 3.10 3.51
C GLY A 207 22.77 2.66 2.77
N GLY A 208 22.85 1.39 2.39
CA GLY A 208 23.91 0.92 1.49
C GLY A 208 23.76 1.57 0.12
N GLU A 209 24.76 2.34 -0.24
CA GLU A 209 25.02 2.88 -1.56
C GLU A 209 24.76 1.83 -2.63
N GLY A 210 23.85 2.20 -3.56
CA GLY A 210 23.70 1.47 -4.80
C GLY A 210 25.06 1.31 -5.46
N GLY A 211 25.46 0.07 -5.71
CA GLY A 211 26.70 -0.28 -6.39
C GLY A 211 26.79 0.42 -7.75
N THR A 212 27.40 1.59 -7.77
CA THR A 212 27.89 2.19 -9.00
C THR A 212 29.10 1.40 -9.42
N GLY A 213 28.90 0.65 -10.50
CA GLY A 213 29.96 -0.08 -11.20
C GLY A 213 31.23 0.75 -11.33
N GLY A 214 32.33 0.18 -10.89
CA GLY A 214 33.67 0.79 -10.94
C GLY A 214 34.01 1.33 -12.32
N ARG A 215 34.02 2.64 -12.42
CA ARG A 215 34.59 3.34 -13.56
C ARG A 215 36.10 3.21 -13.43
N PRO A 216 36.86 2.63 -14.42
CA PRO A 216 38.29 2.57 -14.34
C PRO A 216 38.86 4.00 -14.32
N SER A 217 39.56 4.33 -13.26
CA SER A 217 40.29 5.60 -13.12
C SER A 217 41.44 5.63 -14.10
N ASN A 218 41.23 6.24 -15.26
CA ASN A 218 42.31 6.58 -16.20
C ASN A 218 42.81 7.99 -15.85
N ALA A 219 43.54 8.10 -14.73
CA ALA A 219 44.29 9.31 -14.40
C ALA A 219 45.64 9.26 -15.05
N PRO A 220 46.08 10.27 -15.83
CA PRO A 220 47.39 10.34 -16.39
C PRO A 220 48.46 10.57 -15.30
N PRO A 221 49.69 10.03 -15.45
CA PRO A 221 50.74 10.15 -14.44
C PRO A 221 51.21 11.60 -14.33
N LYS A 222 51.41 12.05 -13.08
CA LYS A 222 51.98 13.36 -12.76
C LYS A 222 53.43 13.42 -13.24
N PRO A 223 53.85 14.55 -13.85
CA PRO A 223 55.26 14.72 -14.23
C PRO A 223 56.16 14.90 -13.00
N THR A 224 57.23 14.12 -12.96
CA THR A 224 58.34 14.24 -11.99
C THR A 224 59.15 15.49 -12.25
N PRO A 225 59.53 16.27 -11.22
CA PRO A 225 60.46 17.40 -11.42
C PRO A 225 61.89 16.90 -11.69
N LYS A 226 62.47 17.38 -12.80
CA LYS A 226 63.86 17.20 -13.08
C LYS A 226 64.67 18.15 -12.17
N LYS A 227 65.71 17.59 -11.54
CA LYS A 227 66.79 18.34 -10.95
C LYS A 227 67.67 18.90 -12.03
#